data_be5267cfa82e7a057db26cb20f81f816
#
_entry.id   be5267cfa82e7a057db26cb20f81f816
#
_cell.length_a   1.000
_cell.length_b   1.000
_cell.length_c   1.000
_cell.angle_alpha   90.00
_cell.angle_beta   90.00
_cell.angle_gamma   90.00
#
_symmetry.space_group_name_H-M   'P 1'
#
loop_
_entity.id
_entity.type
_entity.pdbx_description
1 polymer ?
#
loop_
_entity_poly.entity_id
_entity_poly.type
_entity_poly.pdbx_seq_one_letter_code
_entity_poly.pdbx_strand_id
1 'polypeptide(L)'
;DILQLGTADHGTGPVISGSLQPELRADLRAEVSATVVKVHKENGEPVRKGDLLVTLDSSVLRDNLSSAEESLRAAAQSLDGAERQFQRMKSLQAQGMVSTQGLEESEIKRNAAQSEQVASKARVAAAKQQLERTEVRAPFAGVVSARKASAGDTAQIGKELIQVIDPHSMRFEGQVSADQMGVLKVGQRVNFRINGVAQNGDQLASRGTVKRIDGAANPITRQVSVIVEINSKDRPPVVGLYAEGVVETLTKPAVMISESSLRREGDKVFAWTLDGNKIVKRAIQLGDRDTRLGEWVVTSGLAAGDKVLRNNGSSLRDGQVFTLRTDTAVKVGP
;
A
#
# COMPACT_ATOMS: atom_id res chain seq x y z
N ASP A 1 -33.41 1.94 -36.05
CA ASP A 1 -31.92 1.87 -36.13
C ASP A 1 -31.47 0.43 -36.22
N ILE A 2 -30.58 0.15 -37.14
CA ILE A 2 -29.98 -1.16 -37.34
C ILE A 2 -28.57 -1.10 -36.78
N LEU A 3 -28.23 -2.09 -35.96
CA LEU A 3 -26.89 -2.29 -35.42
C LEU A 3 -26.32 -3.57 -36.03
N GLN A 4 -25.13 -3.49 -36.59
CA GLN A 4 -24.36 -4.70 -36.99
C GLN A 4 -23.52 -5.16 -35.79
N LEU A 5 -23.72 -6.42 -35.40
CA LEU A 5 -23.00 -6.97 -34.26
C LEU A 5 -21.54 -7.21 -34.63
N GLY A 6 -20.64 -6.66 -33.83
CA GLY A 6 -19.22 -6.92 -33.88
C GLY A 6 -18.80 -7.93 -32.82
N THR A 7 -17.59 -8.45 -32.95
CA THR A 7 -16.90 -9.10 -31.83
C THR A 7 -16.19 -8.02 -31.04
N ALA A 8 -16.47 -7.93 -29.75
CA ALA A 8 -15.69 -7.13 -28.82
C ALA A 8 -14.94 -8.04 -27.85
N ASP A 9 -13.78 -7.59 -27.45
CA ASP A 9 -13.00 -8.30 -26.43
C ASP A 9 -13.73 -8.16 -25.09
N HIS A 10 -14.38 -9.24 -24.68
CA HIS A 10 -15.03 -9.34 -23.38
C HIS A 10 -14.10 -10.02 -22.39
N GLY A 11 -13.74 -9.30 -21.34
CA GLY A 11 -12.93 -9.81 -20.24
C GLY A 11 -13.53 -9.34 -18.92
N THR A 12 -14.53 -10.04 -18.42
CA THR A 12 -14.96 -9.88 -17.03
C THR A 12 -14.07 -10.75 -16.15
N GLY A 13 -13.04 -10.14 -15.59
CA GLY A 13 -12.27 -10.76 -14.53
C GLY A 13 -12.91 -10.52 -13.16
N PRO A 14 -12.40 -11.18 -12.11
CA PRO A 14 -12.86 -10.98 -10.76
C PRO A 14 -12.76 -9.51 -10.35
N VAL A 15 -13.74 -9.06 -9.59
CA VAL A 15 -13.74 -7.72 -8.98
C VAL A 15 -13.02 -7.81 -7.65
N ILE A 16 -12.00 -6.98 -7.47
CA ILE A 16 -11.26 -6.80 -6.23
C ILE A 16 -11.72 -5.51 -5.58
N SER A 17 -12.29 -5.58 -4.38
CA SER A 17 -12.72 -4.41 -3.62
C SER A 17 -11.77 -4.15 -2.46
N GLY A 18 -11.40 -2.90 -2.24
CA GLY A 18 -10.45 -2.57 -1.19
C GLY A 18 -10.12 -1.09 -1.10
N SER A 19 -8.96 -0.78 -0.56
CA SER A 19 -8.52 0.60 -0.35
C SER A 19 -7.06 0.82 -0.75
N LEU A 20 -6.76 2.08 -1.02
CA LEU A 20 -5.42 2.54 -1.30
C LEU A 20 -4.65 2.69 0.02
N GLN A 21 -3.53 1.99 0.14
CA GLN A 21 -2.68 2.02 1.31
C GLN A 21 -1.26 2.44 0.94
N PRO A 22 -0.54 3.15 1.81
CA PRO A 22 0.86 3.44 1.59
C PRO A 22 1.69 2.17 1.82
N GLU A 23 2.67 1.92 0.98
CA GLU A 23 3.62 0.82 1.19
C GLU A 23 4.57 1.12 2.37
N LEU A 24 4.97 2.40 2.48
CA LEU A 24 5.77 2.90 3.59
C LEU A 24 4.87 3.68 4.56
N ARG A 25 4.69 3.11 5.73
CA ARG A 25 3.98 3.69 6.87
C ARG A 25 4.75 3.42 8.15
N ALA A 26 4.93 4.43 8.98
CA ALA A 26 5.53 4.31 10.28
C ALA A 26 4.63 4.93 11.35
N ASP A 27 4.20 4.12 12.29
CA ASP A 27 3.50 4.55 13.51
C ASP A 27 4.55 4.73 14.60
N LEU A 28 5.05 5.96 14.76
CA LEU A 28 6.13 6.27 15.70
C LEU A 28 5.58 6.34 17.11
N ARG A 29 6.19 5.52 17.98
CA ARG A 29 5.75 5.33 19.37
C ARG A 29 6.83 5.81 20.34
N ALA A 30 6.42 6.17 21.53
CA ALA A 30 7.34 6.48 22.61
C ALA A 30 8.13 5.22 23.01
N GLU A 31 9.45 5.31 23.01
CA GLU A 31 10.35 4.25 23.48
C GLU A 31 10.78 4.44 24.93
N VAL A 32 10.52 5.63 25.48
CA VAL A 32 10.76 5.99 26.89
C VAL A 32 9.51 6.67 27.45
N SER A 33 9.30 6.53 28.77
CA SER A 33 8.22 7.24 29.46
C SER A 33 8.69 8.63 29.85
N ALA A 34 8.08 9.68 29.25
CA ALA A 34 8.41 11.07 29.53
C ALA A 34 7.28 11.99 29.08
N THR A 35 7.31 13.27 29.48
CA THR A 35 6.38 14.28 29.01
C THR A 35 6.78 14.77 27.62
N VAL A 36 5.80 15.00 26.74
CA VAL A 36 6.02 15.60 25.41
C VAL A 36 6.30 17.09 25.62
N VAL A 37 7.51 17.51 25.32
CA VAL A 37 7.92 18.93 25.39
C VAL A 37 7.40 19.68 24.18
N LYS A 38 7.59 19.12 23.00
CA LYS A 38 7.23 19.77 21.73
C LYS A 38 6.94 18.77 20.64
N VAL A 39 5.92 19.06 19.84
CA VAL A 39 5.67 18.44 18.54
C VAL A 39 6.10 19.45 17.47
N HIS A 40 6.99 19.05 16.57
CA HIS A 40 7.62 19.93 15.60
C HIS A 40 6.91 19.95 14.25
N LYS A 41 6.00 18.98 14.03
CA LYS A 41 5.31 18.80 12.77
C LYS A 41 3.82 18.55 12.96
N GLU A 42 3.02 19.16 12.08
CA GLU A 42 1.57 19.04 12.09
C GLU A 42 1.09 18.09 10.98
N ASN A 43 -0.21 17.71 11.05
CA ASN A 43 -0.82 16.86 10.01
C ASN A 43 -0.73 17.53 8.63
N GLY A 44 -0.34 16.75 7.62
CA GLY A 44 -0.17 17.20 6.25
C GLY A 44 1.21 17.82 5.95
N GLU A 45 2.07 18.05 6.95
CA GLU A 45 3.40 18.61 6.69
C GLU A 45 4.36 17.57 6.12
N PRO A 46 5.18 17.98 5.12
CA PRO A 46 6.23 17.12 4.57
C PRO A 46 7.39 16.99 5.55
N VAL A 47 8.01 15.80 5.57
CA VAL A 47 9.15 15.46 6.40
C VAL A 47 10.22 14.74 5.57
N ARG A 48 11.49 14.95 5.93
CA ARG A 48 12.63 14.22 5.40
C ARG A 48 13.07 13.15 6.39
N LYS A 49 13.76 12.13 5.90
CA LYS A 49 14.41 11.14 6.78
C LYS A 49 15.34 11.84 7.78
N GLY A 50 15.16 11.53 9.07
CA GLY A 50 15.92 12.10 10.18
C GLY A 50 15.35 13.38 10.77
N ASP A 51 14.34 14.00 10.17
CA ASP A 51 13.68 15.20 10.72
C ASP A 51 13.14 14.90 12.12
N LEU A 52 13.33 15.84 13.05
CA LEU A 52 12.82 15.77 14.41
C LEU A 52 11.32 16.06 14.41
N LEU A 53 10.53 15.10 14.88
CA LEU A 53 9.07 15.17 14.89
C LEU A 53 8.50 15.48 16.27
N VAL A 54 9.01 14.79 17.29
CA VAL A 54 8.56 14.96 18.67
C VAL A 54 9.78 14.97 19.59
N THR A 55 9.79 15.89 20.55
CA THR A 55 10.78 15.95 21.61
C THR A 55 10.11 15.61 22.94
N LEU A 56 10.63 14.61 23.63
CA LEU A 56 10.24 14.23 24.98
C LEU A 56 11.17 14.89 26.00
N ASP A 57 10.71 15.03 27.24
CA ASP A 57 11.56 15.54 28.33
C ASP A 57 12.74 14.60 28.56
N SER A 58 13.93 15.15 28.46
CA SER A 58 15.18 14.44 28.55
C SER A 58 16.02 14.79 29.76
N SER A 59 15.48 15.61 30.69
CA SER A 59 16.23 16.13 31.85
C SER A 59 16.90 15.01 32.65
N VAL A 60 16.12 14.06 33.15
CA VAL A 60 16.62 12.92 33.93
C VAL A 60 17.63 12.05 33.15
N LEU A 61 17.38 11.86 31.85
CA LEU A 61 18.25 11.04 31.01
C LEU A 61 19.57 11.74 30.69
N ARG A 62 19.59 13.07 30.59
CA ARG A 62 20.85 13.85 30.51
C ARG A 62 21.67 13.75 31.77
N ASP A 63 21.03 13.85 32.94
CA ASP A 63 21.71 13.70 34.22
C ASP A 63 22.32 12.30 34.37
N ASN A 64 21.60 11.26 33.96
CA ASN A 64 22.09 9.89 33.94
C ASN A 64 23.29 9.73 33.01
N LEU A 65 23.24 10.34 31.80
CA LEU A 65 24.38 10.31 30.87
C LEU A 65 25.59 11.02 31.48
N SER A 66 25.41 12.21 32.06
CA SER A 66 26.49 12.96 32.71
C SER A 66 27.15 12.16 33.86
N SER A 67 26.32 11.50 34.67
CA SER A 67 26.84 10.64 35.77
C SER A 67 27.61 9.44 35.22
N ALA A 68 27.15 8.81 34.11
CA ALA A 68 27.89 7.71 33.48
C ALA A 68 29.22 8.18 32.86
N GLU A 69 29.25 9.37 32.26
CA GLU A 69 30.45 9.99 31.70
C GLU A 69 31.50 10.29 32.79
N GLU A 70 31.08 10.82 33.94
CA GLU A 70 31.99 11.04 35.07
C GLU A 70 32.55 9.71 35.62
N SER A 71 31.71 8.66 35.70
CA SER A 71 32.16 7.34 36.10
C SER A 71 33.20 6.76 35.12
N LEU A 72 33.01 6.95 33.83
CA LEU A 72 33.99 6.55 32.81
C LEU A 72 35.29 7.34 32.94
N ARG A 73 35.23 8.63 33.23
CA ARG A 73 36.40 9.48 33.44
C ARG A 73 37.20 9.01 34.64
N ALA A 74 36.55 8.68 35.76
CA ALA A 74 37.18 8.13 36.93
C ALA A 74 37.85 6.77 36.67
N ALA A 75 37.17 5.86 35.96
CA ALA A 75 37.70 4.57 35.57
C ALA A 75 38.92 4.70 34.63
N ALA A 76 38.88 5.66 33.70
CA ALA A 76 40.01 5.92 32.81
C ALA A 76 41.25 6.43 33.57
N GLN A 77 41.06 7.31 34.56
CA GLN A 77 42.14 7.79 35.43
C GLN A 77 42.74 6.65 36.28
N SER A 78 41.87 5.77 36.81
CA SER A 78 42.31 4.59 37.56
C SER A 78 43.16 3.64 36.70
N LEU A 79 42.71 3.39 35.45
CA LEU A 79 43.50 2.56 34.51
C LEU A 79 44.85 3.20 34.19
N ASP A 80 44.90 4.49 33.91
CA ASP A 80 46.11 5.21 33.62
C ASP A 80 47.13 5.10 34.80
N GLY A 81 46.62 5.23 36.04
CA GLY A 81 47.42 5.02 37.25
C GLY A 81 47.92 3.58 37.38
N ALA A 82 47.07 2.61 37.16
CA ALA A 82 47.43 1.18 37.23
C ALA A 82 48.43 0.80 36.12
N GLU A 83 48.27 1.34 34.90
CA GLU A 83 49.20 1.12 33.79
C GLU A 83 50.58 1.69 34.09
N ARG A 84 50.68 2.94 34.59
CA ARG A 84 51.97 3.51 35.02
C ARG A 84 52.63 2.69 36.13
N GLN A 85 51.88 2.17 37.07
CA GLN A 85 52.38 1.31 38.13
C GLN A 85 52.90 -0.02 37.57
N PHE A 86 52.13 -0.67 36.68
CA PHE A 86 52.56 -1.90 36.03
C PHE A 86 53.85 -1.71 35.22
N GLN A 87 53.97 -0.67 34.42
CA GLN A 87 55.18 -0.38 33.64
C GLN A 87 56.40 -0.12 34.57
N ARG A 88 56.23 0.55 35.70
CA ARG A 88 57.27 0.75 36.72
C ARG A 88 57.72 -0.57 37.33
N MET A 89 56.76 -1.42 37.74
CA MET A 89 57.09 -2.75 38.31
C MET A 89 57.81 -3.64 37.31
N LYS A 90 57.39 -3.60 36.04
CA LYS A 90 58.03 -4.33 34.95
C LYS A 90 59.52 -3.90 34.77
N SER A 91 59.78 -2.60 34.82
CA SER A 91 61.09 -2.00 34.70
C SER A 91 62.02 -2.41 35.90
N LEU A 92 61.43 -2.36 37.12
CA LEU A 92 62.14 -2.74 38.34
C LEU A 92 62.48 -4.27 38.43
N GLN A 93 61.52 -5.09 37.96
CA GLN A 93 61.74 -6.55 37.89
C GLN A 93 62.85 -6.89 36.90
N ALA A 94 62.91 -6.21 35.74
CA ALA A 94 64.06 -6.41 34.80
C ALA A 94 65.42 -6.07 35.39
N GLN A 95 65.48 -5.24 36.45
CA GLN A 95 66.68 -4.88 37.21
C GLN A 95 66.87 -5.76 38.43
N GLY A 96 66.01 -6.77 38.64
CA GLY A 96 66.14 -7.68 39.81
C GLY A 96 65.67 -7.04 41.14
N MET A 97 65.05 -5.87 41.15
CA MET A 97 64.69 -5.13 42.35
C MET A 97 63.27 -5.47 42.93
N VAL A 98 62.47 -6.21 42.22
CA VAL A 98 61.12 -6.68 42.67
C VAL A 98 60.89 -8.14 42.28
N SER A 99 60.04 -8.83 43.06
CA SER A 99 59.74 -10.25 42.84
C SER A 99 58.71 -10.38 41.66
N THR A 100 58.70 -11.58 41.07
CA THR A 100 57.71 -11.94 40.04
C THR A 100 56.25 -11.75 40.55
N GLN A 101 55.97 -12.11 41.81
CA GLN A 101 54.73 -11.93 42.48
C GLN A 101 54.26 -10.44 42.47
N GLY A 102 55.20 -9.51 42.76
CA GLY A 102 54.86 -8.07 42.76
C GLY A 102 54.52 -7.55 41.38
N LEU A 103 55.13 -8.07 40.32
CA LEU A 103 54.76 -7.77 38.95
C LEU A 103 53.37 -8.32 38.62
N GLU A 104 53.08 -9.60 38.94
CA GLU A 104 51.78 -10.24 38.71
C GLU A 104 50.65 -9.51 39.42
N GLU A 105 50.84 -9.07 40.68
CA GLU A 105 49.86 -8.26 41.40
C GLU A 105 49.55 -6.92 40.70
N SER A 106 50.58 -6.27 40.15
CA SER A 106 50.38 -5.02 39.40
C SER A 106 49.69 -5.23 38.07
N GLU A 107 49.93 -6.37 37.43
CA GLU A 107 49.22 -6.77 36.19
C GLU A 107 47.74 -7.06 36.47
N ILE A 108 47.43 -7.79 37.54
CA ILE A 108 46.05 -8.05 37.95
C ILE A 108 45.30 -6.73 38.20
N LYS A 109 45.93 -5.76 38.91
CA LYS A 109 45.33 -4.44 39.16
C LYS A 109 45.08 -3.66 37.89
N ARG A 110 46.02 -3.67 36.94
CA ARG A 110 45.84 -3.04 35.62
C ARG A 110 44.69 -3.69 34.87
N ASN A 111 44.61 -5.03 34.81
CA ASN A 111 43.55 -5.77 34.13
C ASN A 111 42.17 -5.50 34.76
N ALA A 112 42.10 -5.41 36.09
CA ALA A 112 40.89 -5.06 36.82
C ALA A 112 40.43 -3.63 36.46
N ALA A 113 41.33 -2.64 36.45
CA ALA A 113 41.03 -1.27 36.08
C ALA A 113 40.60 -1.16 34.58
N GLN A 114 41.20 -1.94 33.70
CA GLN A 114 40.82 -2.03 32.29
C GLN A 114 39.38 -2.57 32.14
N SER A 115 39.06 -3.63 32.88
CA SER A 115 37.71 -4.21 32.87
C SER A 115 36.65 -3.21 33.37
N GLU A 116 36.95 -2.43 34.42
CA GLU A 116 36.03 -1.39 34.91
C GLU A 116 35.85 -0.23 33.91
N GLN A 117 36.92 0.17 33.20
CA GLN A 117 36.81 1.18 32.15
C GLN A 117 35.89 0.70 31.02
N VAL A 118 36.04 -0.56 30.58
CA VAL A 118 35.19 -1.16 29.54
C VAL A 118 33.73 -1.20 30.00
N ALA A 119 33.46 -1.60 31.24
CA ALA A 119 32.12 -1.61 31.82
C ALA A 119 31.52 -0.20 31.92
N SER A 120 32.29 0.80 32.32
CA SER A 120 31.84 2.19 32.40
C SER A 120 31.57 2.77 30.99
N LYS A 121 32.35 2.43 30.00
CA LYS A 121 32.13 2.79 28.59
C LYS A 121 30.80 2.22 28.07
N ALA A 122 30.48 0.99 28.42
CA ALA A 122 29.21 0.37 28.07
C ALA A 122 28.01 1.08 28.75
N ARG A 123 28.16 1.52 30.01
CA ARG A 123 27.14 2.32 30.71
C ARG A 123 26.88 3.67 30.03
N VAL A 124 27.91 4.36 29.56
CA VAL A 124 27.78 5.61 28.79
C VAL A 124 27.03 5.35 27.47
N ALA A 125 27.36 4.29 26.75
CA ALA A 125 26.70 3.93 25.50
C ALA A 125 25.19 3.67 25.74
N ALA A 126 24.85 2.94 26.80
CA ALA A 126 23.46 2.67 27.18
C ALA A 126 22.70 3.96 27.57
N ALA A 127 23.31 4.83 28.38
CA ALA A 127 22.70 6.10 28.77
C ALA A 127 22.49 7.04 27.57
N LYS A 128 23.43 7.09 26.64
CA LYS A 128 23.31 7.84 25.38
C LYS A 128 22.18 7.33 24.51
N GLN A 129 22.05 6.02 24.36
CA GLN A 129 20.95 5.42 23.61
C GLN A 129 19.58 5.75 24.23
N GLN A 130 19.48 5.74 25.57
CA GLN A 130 18.24 6.14 26.24
C GLN A 130 17.89 7.62 26.00
N LEU A 131 18.89 8.49 25.99
CA LEU A 131 18.71 9.90 25.67
C LEU A 131 18.25 10.10 24.22
N GLU A 132 18.85 9.41 23.26
CA GLU A 132 18.48 9.47 21.85
C GLU A 132 17.00 9.08 21.61
N ARG A 133 16.44 8.18 22.43
CA ARG A 133 15.04 7.78 22.38
C ARG A 133 14.05 8.86 22.79
N THR A 134 14.50 9.97 23.36
CA THR A 134 13.65 11.14 23.64
C THR A 134 13.38 11.97 22.41
N GLU A 135 14.11 11.77 21.34
CA GLU A 135 13.97 12.45 20.06
C GLU A 135 13.33 11.52 19.04
N VAL A 136 12.06 11.69 18.78
CA VAL A 136 11.33 10.89 17.79
C VAL A 136 11.56 11.49 16.41
N ARG A 137 12.22 10.74 15.54
CA ARG A 137 12.64 11.18 14.20
C ARG A 137 11.97 10.37 13.09
N ALA A 138 11.79 11.01 11.93
CA ALA A 138 11.23 10.38 10.74
C ALA A 138 12.17 9.30 10.18
N PRO A 139 11.71 8.04 9.98
CA PRO A 139 12.54 6.97 9.45
C PRO A 139 12.76 7.05 7.94
N PHE A 140 11.87 7.74 7.22
CA PHE A 140 11.93 7.98 5.77
C PHE A 140 11.30 9.35 5.44
N ALA A 141 11.48 9.80 4.20
CA ALA A 141 10.84 11.01 3.69
C ALA A 141 9.37 10.74 3.37
N GLY A 142 8.47 11.63 3.77
CA GLY A 142 7.04 11.46 3.58
C GLY A 142 6.22 12.64 4.08
N VAL A 143 5.02 12.35 4.55
CA VAL A 143 4.08 13.33 5.10
C VAL A 143 3.53 12.82 6.43
N VAL A 144 3.33 13.72 7.39
CA VAL A 144 2.64 13.40 8.64
C VAL A 144 1.16 13.14 8.34
N SER A 145 0.70 11.91 8.57
CA SER A 145 -0.70 11.55 8.33
C SER A 145 -1.58 11.70 9.56
N ALA A 146 -1.02 11.50 10.76
CA ALA A 146 -1.74 11.66 12.01
C ALA A 146 -0.80 12.08 13.15
N ARG A 147 -1.14 13.15 13.85
CA ARG A 147 -0.55 13.55 15.12
C ARG A 147 -1.45 13.08 16.26
N LYS A 148 -0.93 12.23 17.14
CA LYS A 148 -1.66 11.64 18.27
C LYS A 148 -1.16 12.13 19.64
N ALA A 149 -0.12 12.97 19.64
CA ALA A 149 0.43 13.56 20.85
C ALA A 149 0.44 15.08 20.76
N SER A 150 0.30 15.74 21.90
CA SER A 150 0.37 17.19 22.07
C SER A 150 1.41 17.54 23.13
N ALA A 151 1.95 18.78 23.07
CA ALA A 151 2.84 19.27 24.10
C ALA A 151 2.13 19.24 25.46
N GLY A 152 2.80 18.76 26.50
CA GLY A 152 2.26 18.53 27.83
C GLY A 152 1.67 17.14 28.07
N ASP A 153 1.48 16.33 27.01
CA ASP A 153 1.01 14.96 27.17
C ASP A 153 2.05 14.08 27.85
N THR A 154 1.60 13.13 28.66
CA THR A 154 2.46 12.05 29.14
C THR A 154 2.51 10.94 28.10
N ALA A 155 3.71 10.66 27.59
CA ALA A 155 4.00 9.55 26.72
C ALA A 155 4.48 8.36 27.56
N GLN A 156 3.72 7.28 27.59
CA GLN A 156 4.17 5.98 28.11
C GLN A 156 4.80 5.17 26.98
N ILE A 157 5.68 4.22 27.33
CA ILE A 157 6.29 3.31 26.35
C ILE A 157 5.20 2.62 25.55
N GLY A 158 5.31 2.66 24.21
CA GLY A 158 4.33 2.10 23.27
C GLY A 158 3.19 3.03 22.85
N LYS A 159 3.01 4.20 23.52
CA LYS A 159 2.00 5.20 23.10
C LYS A 159 2.38 5.75 21.73
N GLU A 160 1.44 5.71 20.80
CA GLU A 160 1.61 6.32 19.47
C GLU A 160 1.66 7.84 19.60
N LEU A 161 2.67 8.46 19.01
CA LEU A 161 2.89 9.89 19.05
C LEU A 161 2.54 10.56 17.72
N ILE A 162 3.05 10.02 16.63
CA ILE A 162 2.90 10.59 15.29
C ILE A 162 3.03 9.49 14.22
N GLN A 163 2.28 9.61 13.15
CA GLN A 163 2.31 8.70 12.02
C GLN A 163 2.87 9.39 10.79
N VAL A 164 3.81 8.75 10.12
CA VAL A 164 4.39 9.21 8.84
C VAL A 164 4.08 8.19 7.76
N ILE A 165 3.67 8.67 6.59
CA ILE A 165 3.41 7.87 5.41
C ILE A 165 4.18 8.43 4.22
N ASP A 166 4.51 7.56 3.26
CA ASP A 166 4.99 8.00 1.95
C ASP A 166 3.82 7.99 0.94
N PRO A 167 3.31 9.16 0.52
CA PRO A 167 2.21 9.24 -0.43
C PRO A 167 2.61 8.81 -1.85
N HIS A 168 3.91 8.65 -2.13
CA HIS A 168 4.40 8.20 -3.43
C HIS A 168 4.53 6.68 -3.53
N SER A 169 4.44 5.96 -2.42
CA SER A 169 4.54 4.49 -2.34
C SER A 169 3.16 3.82 -2.17
N MET A 170 2.17 4.27 -2.96
CA MET A 170 0.80 3.75 -2.83
C MET A 170 0.65 2.39 -3.49
N ARG A 171 -0.06 1.50 -2.82
CA ARG A 171 -0.53 0.23 -3.35
C ARG A 171 -2.03 0.08 -3.07
N PHE A 172 -2.69 -0.72 -3.87
CA PHE A 172 -4.07 -1.12 -3.59
C PHE A 172 -4.05 -2.43 -2.81
N GLU A 173 -4.69 -2.44 -1.66
CA GLU A 173 -4.95 -3.65 -0.88
C GLU A 173 -6.43 -3.97 -0.98
N GLY A 174 -6.74 -5.07 -1.66
CA GLY A 174 -8.11 -5.49 -1.87
C GLY A 174 -8.34 -6.94 -1.50
N GLN A 175 -9.60 -7.31 -1.54
CA GLN A 175 -10.07 -8.66 -1.24
C GLN A 175 -10.89 -9.18 -2.41
N VAL A 176 -10.75 -10.48 -2.67
CA VAL A 176 -11.49 -11.22 -3.69
C VAL A 176 -12.08 -12.47 -3.08
N SER A 177 -13.24 -12.91 -3.56
CA SER A 177 -13.83 -14.18 -3.11
C SER A 177 -12.92 -15.36 -3.46
N ALA A 178 -12.78 -16.31 -2.53
CA ALA A 178 -11.97 -17.51 -2.74
C ALA A 178 -12.43 -18.32 -3.97
N ASP A 179 -13.72 -18.28 -4.32
CA ASP A 179 -14.27 -18.97 -5.48
C ASP A 179 -13.70 -18.45 -6.82
N GLN A 180 -13.22 -17.21 -6.83
CA GLN A 180 -12.66 -16.56 -8.02
C GLN A 180 -11.14 -16.70 -8.14
N MET A 181 -10.50 -17.40 -7.20
CA MET A 181 -9.04 -17.55 -7.18
C MET A 181 -8.48 -18.31 -8.39
N GLY A 182 -9.26 -19.21 -8.97
CA GLY A 182 -8.81 -20.06 -10.10
C GLY A 182 -8.42 -19.27 -11.35
N VAL A 183 -8.94 -18.04 -11.51
CA VAL A 183 -8.67 -17.17 -12.66
C VAL A 183 -7.71 -16.02 -12.34
N LEU A 184 -7.32 -15.87 -11.06
CA LEU A 184 -6.44 -14.80 -10.62
C LEU A 184 -4.97 -15.25 -10.66
N LYS A 185 -4.10 -14.44 -11.26
CA LYS A 185 -2.66 -14.70 -11.36
C LYS A 185 -1.86 -13.44 -11.11
N VAL A 186 -0.68 -13.60 -10.50
CA VAL A 186 0.30 -12.52 -10.39
C VAL A 186 0.72 -12.05 -11.80
N GLY A 187 0.85 -10.74 -11.97
CA GLY A 187 1.19 -10.11 -13.23
C GLY A 187 -0.01 -9.70 -14.09
N GLN A 188 -1.25 -10.05 -13.71
CA GLN A 188 -2.44 -9.58 -14.41
C GLN A 188 -2.65 -8.09 -14.22
N ARG A 189 -3.17 -7.44 -15.25
CA ARG A 189 -3.56 -6.03 -15.18
C ARG A 189 -4.88 -5.87 -14.45
N VAL A 190 -5.01 -4.76 -13.74
CA VAL A 190 -6.21 -4.39 -13.01
C VAL A 190 -6.57 -2.96 -13.37
N ASN A 191 -7.80 -2.75 -13.78
CA ASN A 191 -8.35 -1.42 -14.03
C ASN A 191 -9.17 -1.00 -12.80
N PHE A 192 -8.75 0.10 -12.16
CA PHE A 192 -9.40 0.61 -10.95
C PHE A 192 -10.38 1.72 -11.28
N ARG A 193 -11.47 1.72 -10.53
CA ARG A 193 -12.38 2.85 -10.37
C ARG A 193 -12.25 3.34 -8.93
N ILE A 194 -11.73 4.54 -8.76
CA ILE A 194 -11.47 5.13 -7.45
C ILE A 194 -12.61 6.08 -7.11
N ASN A 195 -13.30 5.82 -6.00
CA ASN A 195 -14.40 6.66 -5.56
C ASN A 195 -13.89 7.95 -4.93
N GLY A 196 -14.54 9.08 -5.22
CA GLY A 196 -14.24 10.38 -4.61
C GLY A 196 -13.15 11.21 -5.32
N VAL A 197 -12.54 10.70 -6.39
CA VAL A 197 -11.59 11.48 -7.21
C VAL A 197 -12.14 11.55 -8.62
N ALA A 198 -12.57 12.73 -9.04
CA ALA A 198 -13.00 12.97 -10.41
C ALA A 198 -11.89 13.73 -11.16
N GLN A 199 -11.52 13.26 -12.34
CA GLN A 199 -10.72 14.01 -13.30
C GLN A 199 -11.59 14.28 -14.53
N ASN A 200 -11.83 15.54 -14.85
CA ASN A 200 -12.69 15.98 -15.97
C ASN A 200 -14.13 15.46 -15.95
N GLY A 201 -14.72 15.25 -14.77
CA GLY A 201 -16.11 14.78 -14.62
C GLY A 201 -16.29 13.26 -14.61
N ASP A 202 -15.28 12.48 -14.96
CA ASP A 202 -15.26 11.03 -14.84
C ASP A 202 -14.49 10.56 -13.59
N GLN A 203 -14.88 9.40 -13.04
CA GLN A 203 -14.14 8.77 -11.96
C GLN A 203 -12.71 8.45 -12.43
N LEU A 204 -11.72 8.74 -11.59
CA LEU A 204 -10.32 8.48 -11.93
C LEU A 204 -10.12 6.99 -12.24
N ALA A 205 -9.82 6.69 -13.49
CA ALA A 205 -9.45 5.35 -13.93
C ALA A 205 -7.94 5.17 -13.75
N SER A 206 -7.54 4.41 -12.74
CA SER A 206 -6.14 4.03 -12.52
C SER A 206 -5.88 2.61 -12.99
N ARG A 207 -4.64 2.35 -13.43
CA ARG A 207 -4.20 1.01 -13.83
C ARG A 207 -3.17 0.48 -12.87
N GLY A 208 -3.22 -0.83 -12.64
CA GLY A 208 -2.24 -1.53 -11.82
C GLY A 208 -1.94 -2.93 -12.31
N THR A 209 -1.05 -3.59 -11.57
CA THR A 209 -0.66 -4.98 -11.83
C THR A 209 -0.71 -5.76 -10.53
N VAL A 210 -1.31 -6.96 -10.55
CA VAL A 210 -1.33 -7.86 -9.40
C VAL A 210 0.09 -8.23 -9.02
N LYS A 211 0.55 -7.77 -7.86
CA LYS A 211 1.91 -8.01 -7.33
C LYS A 211 1.96 -9.26 -6.46
N ARG A 212 0.94 -9.45 -5.64
CA ARG A 212 0.85 -10.57 -4.69
C ARG A 212 -0.59 -10.98 -4.43
N ILE A 213 -0.76 -12.27 -4.24
CA ILE A 213 -2.00 -12.89 -3.82
C ILE A 213 -1.66 -13.69 -2.57
N ASP A 214 -2.38 -13.50 -1.47
CA ASP A 214 -2.12 -14.23 -0.25
C ASP A 214 -2.52 -15.71 -0.43
N GLY A 215 -1.71 -16.60 0.13
CA GLY A 215 -1.91 -18.05 0.02
C GLY A 215 -2.98 -18.61 0.96
N ALA A 216 -3.61 -17.78 1.80
CA ALA A 216 -4.63 -18.19 2.75
C ALA A 216 -5.88 -17.30 2.62
N ALA A 217 -7.05 -17.95 2.60
CA ALA A 217 -8.31 -17.25 2.70
C ALA A 217 -8.67 -16.99 4.17
N ASN A 218 -9.29 -15.85 4.44
CA ASN A 218 -9.86 -15.58 5.74
C ASN A 218 -11.01 -16.59 6.01
N PRO A 219 -10.98 -17.38 7.10
CA PRO A 219 -11.95 -18.45 7.34
C PRO A 219 -13.37 -17.93 7.60
N ILE A 220 -13.52 -16.68 8.02
CA ILE A 220 -14.82 -16.07 8.32
C ILE A 220 -15.43 -15.45 7.07
N THR A 221 -14.66 -14.60 6.35
CA THR A 221 -15.15 -13.86 5.18
C THR A 221 -15.03 -14.65 3.88
N ARG A 222 -14.25 -15.74 3.85
CA ARG A 222 -13.89 -16.53 2.66
C ARG A 222 -13.25 -15.67 1.55
N GLN A 223 -12.56 -14.64 1.95
CA GLN A 223 -11.88 -13.72 1.03
C GLN A 223 -10.37 -13.90 1.11
N VAL A 224 -9.71 -13.66 0.01
CA VAL A 224 -8.25 -13.69 -0.13
C VAL A 224 -7.75 -12.27 -0.39
N SER A 225 -6.71 -11.88 0.32
CA SER A 225 -6.09 -10.56 0.13
C SER A 225 -5.24 -10.54 -1.15
N VAL A 226 -5.39 -9.47 -1.89
CA VAL A 226 -4.66 -9.22 -3.13
C VAL A 226 -4.01 -7.85 -3.05
N ILE A 227 -2.71 -7.81 -3.34
CA ILE A 227 -1.95 -6.55 -3.43
C ILE A 227 -1.70 -6.24 -4.88
N VAL A 228 -2.12 -5.04 -5.27
CA VAL A 228 -1.93 -4.53 -6.63
C VAL A 228 -1.08 -3.28 -6.59
N GLU A 229 -0.03 -3.26 -7.39
CA GLU A 229 0.82 -2.10 -7.58
C GLU A 229 0.16 -1.16 -8.59
N ILE A 230 -0.02 0.10 -8.21
CA ILE A 230 -0.63 1.12 -9.06
C ILE A 230 0.46 1.83 -9.85
N ASN A 231 0.20 2.08 -11.12
CA ASN A 231 1.12 2.83 -11.97
C ASN A 231 1.36 4.24 -11.43
N SER A 232 2.61 4.68 -11.41
CA SER A 232 3.04 5.94 -10.78
C SER A 232 2.34 7.19 -11.32
N LYS A 233 1.88 7.17 -12.57
CA LYS A 233 1.18 8.30 -13.22
C LYS A 233 -0.28 8.44 -12.78
N ASP A 234 -0.89 7.37 -12.29
CA ASP A 234 -2.32 7.28 -12.00
C ASP A 234 -2.58 7.24 -10.49
N ARG A 235 -1.58 7.58 -9.66
CA ARG A 235 -1.69 7.52 -8.20
C ARG A 235 -2.46 8.71 -7.66
N PRO A 236 -3.57 8.50 -6.95
CA PRO A 236 -4.25 9.58 -6.25
C PRO A 236 -3.40 10.05 -5.05
N PRO A 237 -3.44 11.34 -4.71
CA PRO A 237 -2.63 11.89 -3.62
C PRO A 237 -3.18 11.58 -2.21
N VAL A 238 -4.27 10.83 -2.11
CA VAL A 238 -4.97 10.59 -0.84
C VAL A 238 -4.98 9.11 -0.49
N VAL A 239 -4.54 8.80 0.72
CA VAL A 239 -4.52 7.46 1.32
C VAL A 239 -5.89 7.09 1.86
N GLY A 240 -6.23 5.80 1.84
CA GLY A 240 -7.47 5.28 2.42
C GLY A 240 -8.69 5.37 1.52
N LEU A 241 -8.54 5.88 0.29
CA LEU A 241 -9.64 5.89 -0.67
C LEU A 241 -10.07 4.47 -1.02
N TYR A 242 -11.38 4.24 -1.00
CA TYR A 242 -11.97 3.00 -1.48
C TYR A 242 -11.90 2.94 -3.01
N ALA A 243 -11.54 1.77 -3.52
CA ALA A 243 -11.51 1.51 -4.94
C ALA A 243 -12.00 0.10 -5.26
N GLU A 244 -12.52 -0.03 -6.46
CA GLU A 244 -12.86 -1.33 -7.06
C GLU A 244 -11.97 -1.54 -8.27
N GLY A 245 -11.31 -2.69 -8.32
CA GLY A 245 -10.46 -3.10 -9.41
C GLY A 245 -11.06 -4.28 -10.17
N VAL A 246 -11.15 -4.17 -11.47
CA VAL A 246 -11.51 -5.30 -12.35
C VAL A 246 -10.23 -5.88 -12.93
N VAL A 247 -9.99 -7.16 -12.67
CA VAL A 247 -8.82 -7.86 -13.21
C VAL A 247 -9.04 -8.18 -14.66
N GLU A 248 -8.07 -7.86 -15.51
CA GLU A 248 -8.10 -8.27 -16.91
C GLU A 248 -7.80 -9.78 -16.98
N THR A 249 -8.80 -10.55 -17.34
CA THR A 249 -8.63 -11.96 -17.72
C THR A 249 -8.40 -12.07 -19.22
N LEU A 250 -7.97 -13.24 -19.68
CA LEU A 250 -7.82 -13.51 -21.12
C LEU A 250 -9.16 -13.21 -21.81
N THR A 251 -9.15 -12.17 -22.62
CA THR A 251 -10.30 -11.78 -23.44
C THR A 251 -10.59 -12.85 -24.47
N LYS A 252 -11.83 -13.34 -24.46
CA LYS A 252 -12.36 -14.11 -25.59
C LYS A 252 -13.18 -13.16 -26.44
N PRO A 253 -12.96 -13.13 -27.76
CA PRO A 253 -13.83 -12.38 -28.63
C PRO A 253 -15.25 -12.93 -28.49
N ALA A 254 -16.17 -12.10 -28.06
CA ALA A 254 -17.55 -12.44 -27.85
C ALA A 254 -18.45 -11.49 -28.65
N VAL A 255 -19.58 -12.00 -29.12
CA VAL A 255 -20.60 -11.16 -29.71
C VAL A 255 -21.33 -10.42 -28.60
N MET A 256 -21.35 -9.09 -28.66
CA MET A 256 -21.98 -8.24 -27.66
C MET A 256 -23.27 -7.65 -28.18
N ILE A 257 -24.29 -7.54 -27.32
CA ILE A 257 -25.58 -6.95 -27.65
C ILE A 257 -26.03 -5.98 -26.57
N SER A 258 -26.51 -4.82 -26.97
CA SER A 258 -27.04 -3.81 -26.06
C SER A 258 -28.40 -4.22 -25.47
N GLU A 259 -28.65 -3.85 -24.20
CA GLU A 259 -29.94 -4.08 -23.52
C GLU A 259 -31.12 -3.54 -24.34
N SER A 260 -30.94 -2.42 -25.04
CA SER A 260 -31.98 -1.80 -25.89
C SER A 260 -32.38 -2.66 -27.10
N SER A 261 -31.58 -3.62 -27.51
CA SER A 261 -31.85 -4.56 -28.60
C SER A 261 -32.47 -5.87 -28.13
N LEU A 262 -32.61 -6.07 -26.80
CA LEU A 262 -33.15 -7.28 -26.20
C LEU A 262 -34.67 -7.15 -25.94
N ARG A 263 -35.39 -8.23 -26.18
CA ARG A 263 -36.77 -8.39 -25.78
C ARG A 263 -36.94 -9.62 -24.89
N ARG A 264 -37.49 -9.40 -23.70
CA ARG A 264 -37.77 -10.47 -22.76
C ARG A 264 -39.24 -10.85 -22.79
N GLU A 265 -39.53 -12.11 -22.96
CA GLU A 265 -40.89 -12.67 -22.91
C GLU A 265 -40.88 -13.88 -22.00
N GLY A 266 -41.34 -13.70 -20.74
CA GLY A 266 -41.16 -14.72 -19.68
C GLY A 266 -39.68 -15.01 -19.43
N ASP A 267 -39.29 -16.25 -19.42
CA ASP A 267 -37.90 -16.72 -19.21
C ASP A 267 -37.05 -16.70 -20.50
N LYS A 268 -37.61 -16.30 -21.64
CA LYS A 268 -36.89 -16.33 -22.92
C LYS A 268 -36.49 -14.92 -23.36
N VAL A 269 -35.28 -14.83 -23.89
CA VAL A 269 -34.73 -13.57 -24.44
C VAL A 269 -34.65 -13.69 -25.95
N PHE A 270 -35.09 -12.65 -26.65
CA PHE A 270 -35.13 -12.56 -28.10
C PHE A 270 -34.45 -11.30 -28.58
N ALA A 271 -33.91 -11.36 -29.81
CA ALA A 271 -33.50 -10.21 -30.56
C ALA A 271 -34.19 -10.20 -31.94
N TRP A 272 -34.47 -9.01 -32.43
CA TRP A 272 -34.98 -8.84 -33.80
C TRP A 272 -33.79 -8.72 -34.76
N THR A 273 -33.62 -9.70 -35.63
CA THR A 273 -32.57 -9.77 -36.64
C THR A 273 -33.12 -9.45 -38.02
N LEU A 274 -32.25 -9.03 -38.90
CA LEU A 274 -32.57 -8.79 -40.30
C LEU A 274 -32.02 -9.90 -41.16
N ASP A 275 -32.86 -10.62 -41.84
CA ASP A 275 -32.48 -11.62 -42.85
C ASP A 275 -33.00 -11.15 -44.23
N GLY A 276 -32.11 -10.63 -45.08
CA GLY A 276 -32.47 -9.96 -46.30
C GLY A 276 -33.38 -8.77 -46.04
N ASN A 277 -34.62 -8.81 -46.54
CA ASN A 277 -35.65 -7.76 -46.36
C ASN A 277 -36.69 -8.11 -45.30
N LYS A 278 -36.48 -9.12 -44.47
CA LYS A 278 -37.42 -9.58 -43.44
C LYS A 278 -36.87 -9.41 -42.07
N ILE A 279 -37.72 -9.06 -41.15
CA ILE A 279 -37.44 -9.03 -39.69
C ILE A 279 -37.73 -10.43 -39.16
N VAL A 280 -36.76 -11.03 -38.49
CA VAL A 280 -36.86 -12.38 -37.90
C VAL A 280 -36.66 -12.30 -36.39
N LYS A 281 -37.60 -12.88 -35.65
CA LYS A 281 -37.50 -13.01 -34.19
C LYS A 281 -36.60 -14.19 -33.85
N ARG A 282 -35.40 -13.91 -33.32
CA ARG A 282 -34.44 -14.96 -33.01
C ARG A 282 -34.26 -15.11 -31.49
N ALA A 283 -34.43 -16.34 -30.97
CA ALA A 283 -34.18 -16.64 -29.59
C ALA A 283 -32.65 -16.64 -29.33
N ILE A 284 -32.23 -16.03 -28.24
CA ILE A 284 -30.84 -15.89 -27.88
C ILE A 284 -30.59 -16.32 -26.45
N GLN A 285 -29.39 -16.79 -26.17
CA GLN A 285 -28.92 -17.02 -24.80
C GLN A 285 -27.88 -15.99 -24.45
N LEU A 286 -28.09 -15.37 -23.29
CA LEU A 286 -27.17 -14.36 -22.77
C LEU A 286 -26.20 -15.01 -21.77
N GLY A 287 -24.96 -14.57 -21.79
CA GLY A 287 -23.95 -14.87 -20.80
C GLY A 287 -23.78 -13.69 -19.83
N ASP A 288 -22.54 -13.41 -19.47
CA ASP A 288 -22.20 -12.33 -18.53
C ASP A 288 -22.52 -10.95 -19.12
N ARG A 289 -22.87 -10.03 -18.24
CA ARG A 289 -23.08 -8.63 -18.59
C ARG A 289 -21.80 -7.84 -18.42
N ASP A 290 -21.32 -7.17 -19.45
CA ASP A 290 -20.28 -6.14 -19.32
C ASP A 290 -20.87 -4.88 -18.72
N THR A 291 -20.62 -4.65 -17.42
CA THR A 291 -21.14 -3.49 -16.69
C THR A 291 -20.53 -2.17 -17.17
N ARG A 292 -19.38 -2.22 -17.84
CA ARG A 292 -18.68 -1.04 -18.38
C ARG A 292 -19.37 -0.51 -19.64
N LEU A 293 -19.76 -1.43 -20.54
CA LEU A 293 -20.42 -1.09 -21.81
C LEU A 293 -21.93 -1.13 -21.68
N GLY A 294 -22.49 -1.74 -20.63
CA GLY A 294 -23.90 -1.99 -20.46
C GLY A 294 -24.46 -3.04 -21.44
N GLU A 295 -23.57 -3.85 -22.03
CA GLU A 295 -23.88 -4.86 -23.05
C GLU A 295 -23.81 -6.27 -22.47
N TRP A 296 -24.49 -7.20 -23.12
CA TRP A 296 -24.53 -8.61 -22.78
C TRP A 296 -23.72 -9.44 -23.78
N VAL A 297 -23.01 -10.42 -23.27
CA VAL A 297 -22.39 -11.45 -24.10
C VAL A 297 -23.48 -12.36 -24.65
N VAL A 298 -23.46 -12.61 -25.94
CA VAL A 298 -24.32 -13.61 -26.58
C VAL A 298 -23.60 -14.94 -26.65
N THR A 299 -24.13 -15.94 -25.93
CA THR A 299 -23.55 -17.29 -25.92
C THR A 299 -24.08 -18.17 -27.05
N SER A 300 -25.31 -17.93 -27.49
CA SER A 300 -25.89 -18.62 -28.65
C SER A 300 -27.04 -17.80 -29.28
N GLY A 301 -27.30 -18.07 -30.55
CA GLY A 301 -28.42 -17.49 -31.30
C GLY A 301 -28.07 -16.35 -32.24
N LEU A 302 -26.92 -15.69 -32.06
CA LEU A 302 -26.43 -14.62 -32.95
C LEU A 302 -24.94 -14.84 -33.26
N ALA A 303 -24.51 -14.39 -34.42
CA ALA A 303 -23.14 -14.40 -34.87
C ALA A 303 -22.62 -12.99 -35.14
N ALA A 304 -21.29 -12.87 -35.19
CA ALA A 304 -20.65 -11.62 -35.63
C ALA A 304 -21.07 -11.30 -37.08
N GLY A 305 -21.44 -10.07 -37.32
CA GLY A 305 -21.95 -9.62 -38.61
C GLY A 305 -23.47 -9.62 -38.72
N ASP A 306 -24.20 -10.29 -37.82
CA ASP A 306 -25.68 -10.21 -37.80
C ASP A 306 -26.15 -8.78 -37.56
N LYS A 307 -27.20 -8.41 -38.28
CA LYS A 307 -27.85 -7.10 -38.16
C LYS A 307 -29.03 -7.21 -37.20
N VAL A 308 -29.02 -6.44 -36.13
CA VAL A 308 -30.08 -6.41 -35.12
C VAL A 308 -30.72 -5.03 -35.03
N LEU A 309 -31.98 -4.99 -34.62
CA LEU A 309 -32.70 -3.72 -34.38
C LEU A 309 -32.35 -3.20 -32.98
N ARG A 310 -31.95 -1.92 -32.91
CA ARG A 310 -31.57 -1.26 -31.65
C ARG A 310 -32.80 -0.90 -30.78
N ASN A 311 -33.94 -0.69 -31.39
CA ASN A 311 -35.18 -0.34 -30.68
C ASN A 311 -36.30 -1.32 -31.04
N ASN A 312 -36.73 -2.07 -30.03
CA ASN A 312 -37.77 -3.07 -30.18
C ASN A 312 -39.16 -2.42 -30.03
N GLY A 313 -39.66 -1.81 -31.08
CA GLY A 313 -41.05 -1.30 -31.11
C GLY A 313 -42.04 -2.43 -30.81
N SER A 314 -43.09 -2.12 -30.03
CA SER A 314 -44.14 -3.09 -29.66
C SER A 314 -44.98 -3.62 -30.84
N SER A 315 -44.78 -3.12 -32.04
CA SER A 315 -45.55 -3.45 -33.25
C SER A 315 -44.86 -4.38 -34.23
N LEU A 316 -43.64 -4.87 -33.93
CA LEU A 316 -42.89 -5.74 -34.82
C LEU A 316 -43.45 -7.16 -34.81
N ARG A 317 -43.62 -7.73 -36.02
CA ARG A 317 -44.07 -9.13 -36.20
C ARG A 317 -43.00 -9.94 -36.93
N ASP A 318 -42.88 -11.21 -36.56
CA ASP A 318 -42.00 -12.14 -37.24
C ASP A 318 -42.35 -12.31 -38.69
N GLY A 319 -41.38 -12.26 -39.60
CA GLY A 319 -41.57 -12.31 -41.04
C GLY A 319 -41.96 -10.99 -41.71
N GLN A 320 -42.09 -9.89 -40.95
CA GLN A 320 -42.45 -8.59 -41.48
C GLN A 320 -41.40 -8.06 -42.47
N VAL A 321 -41.85 -7.64 -43.66
CA VAL A 321 -40.98 -7.01 -44.67
C VAL A 321 -40.78 -5.55 -44.31
N PHE A 322 -39.54 -5.07 -44.41
CA PHE A 322 -39.17 -3.68 -44.14
C PHE A 322 -38.44 -3.07 -45.32
N THR A 323 -38.54 -1.74 -45.45
CA THR A 323 -37.80 -0.96 -46.42
C THR A 323 -36.82 -0.06 -45.66
N LEU A 324 -35.53 -0.16 -45.97
CA LEU A 324 -34.51 0.73 -45.41
C LEU A 324 -34.74 2.16 -45.94
N ARG A 325 -35.03 3.11 -45.07
CA ARG A 325 -34.88 4.54 -45.38
C ARG A 325 -33.42 4.90 -45.10
N THR A 326 -32.64 5.12 -46.14
CA THR A 326 -31.36 5.81 -46.05
C THR A 326 -31.67 7.29 -45.86
N ASP A 327 -31.61 7.81 -44.66
CA ASP A 327 -31.57 9.25 -44.43
C ASP A 327 -30.25 9.78 -45.01
N THR A 328 -30.37 10.39 -46.16
CA THR A 328 -29.29 11.17 -46.79
C THR A 328 -28.98 12.34 -45.86
N ALA A 329 -27.78 12.41 -45.33
CA ALA A 329 -27.28 13.49 -44.47
C ALA A 329 -27.67 14.85 -45.05
N VAL A 330 -28.44 15.62 -44.28
CA VAL A 330 -28.69 17.03 -44.56
C VAL A 330 -27.31 17.72 -44.44
N LYS A 331 -26.76 18.12 -45.60
CA LYS A 331 -25.68 19.09 -45.68
C LYS A 331 -26.23 20.40 -45.11
N VAL A 332 -25.79 20.78 -43.93
CA VAL A 332 -25.86 22.17 -43.49
C VAL A 332 -24.79 22.93 -44.26
N GLY A 333 -25.21 23.70 -45.21
CA GLY A 333 -24.40 24.68 -45.94
C GLY A 333 -24.30 25.98 -45.15
N PRO A 334 -23.52 26.96 -45.66
CA PRO A 334 -22.37 27.62 -45.04
C PRO A 334 -22.69 28.59 -43.94
#